data_bcf37b8d61fa839d0c2a1b06513d523d
#
_entry.id   bcf37b8d61fa839d0c2a1b06513d523d
#
_cell.length_a   1.000
_cell.length_b   1.000
_cell.length_c   1.000
_cell.angle_alpha   90.00
_cell.angle_beta   90.00
_cell.angle_gamma   90.00
#
_symmetry.space_group_name_H-M   'P 1'
#
loop_
_entity.id
_entity.type
_entity.pdbx_description
1 polymer ?
#
loop_
_entity_poly.entity_id
_entity_poly.type
_entity_poly.pdbx_seq_one_letter_code
_entity_poly.pdbx_strand_id
1 'polypeptide(L)'
;MLKINPLSTLYVGIDVSSKSNYVCALDFYKNKYINSSFANNQPGAEELAKKILECLKEHPELNTIIAALESTSVYSIHIANFLSSCEELMHFKPYVFVLNPKCTANYKKSYIGLGKSDPIDAFVIADYARAGNIETEPWRGSQFLALKRLTRHRLHLVECMTREKTYLVSNLYLKFSELQMLEGDDQPFCDIYGATSSSVLTEYLSPEEIIDSSEEDLISFLAEKSRNRIKDIS
;
A
#
# COMPACT_ATOMS: atom_id res chain seq x y z
N MET A 1 -10.25 -11.03 21.56
CA MET A 1 -9.57 -10.01 22.39
C MET A 1 -8.38 -10.67 23.06
N LEU A 2 -7.18 -10.16 22.85
CA LEU A 2 -5.97 -10.67 23.49
C LEU A 2 -6.09 -10.44 25.00
N LYS A 3 -5.96 -11.50 25.81
CA LYS A 3 -5.91 -11.37 27.27
C LYS A 3 -4.49 -10.94 27.66
N ILE A 4 -4.21 -9.64 27.59
CA ILE A 4 -2.95 -9.03 27.99
C ILE A 4 -3.15 -8.38 29.36
N ASN A 5 -2.21 -8.60 30.27
CA ASN A 5 -2.20 -7.90 31.54
C ASN A 5 -1.55 -6.52 31.37
N PRO A 6 -2.29 -5.41 31.49
CA PRO A 6 -1.74 -4.08 31.26
C PRO A 6 -0.60 -3.72 32.21
N LEU A 7 -0.63 -4.22 33.44
CA LEU A 7 0.36 -3.89 34.49
C LEU A 7 1.72 -4.56 34.26
N SER A 8 1.76 -5.66 33.50
CA SER A 8 3.01 -6.37 33.17
C SER A 8 3.42 -6.17 31.69
N THR A 9 2.98 -5.08 31.07
CA THR A 9 3.23 -4.80 29.66
C THR A 9 4.14 -3.60 29.50
N LEU A 10 5.19 -3.76 28.68
CA LEU A 10 6.01 -2.67 28.15
C LEU A 10 5.37 -2.14 26.86
N TYR A 11 4.98 -0.88 26.86
CA TYR A 11 4.40 -0.20 25.70
C TYR A 11 5.48 0.58 24.98
N VAL A 12 5.78 0.18 23.74
CA VAL A 12 6.83 0.74 22.89
C VAL A 12 6.18 1.51 21.76
N GLY A 13 6.24 2.83 21.82
CA GLY A 13 5.78 3.71 20.75
C GLY A 13 6.94 4.11 19.84
N ILE A 14 6.75 4.00 18.55
CA ILE A 14 7.79 4.26 17.55
C ILE A 14 7.28 5.27 16.53
N ASP A 15 7.89 6.45 16.53
CA ASP A 15 7.72 7.43 15.45
C ASP A 15 8.74 7.12 14.36
N VAL A 16 8.24 6.76 13.17
CA VAL A 16 9.04 6.23 12.07
C VAL A 16 9.32 7.28 11.03
N SER A 17 10.60 7.50 10.73
CA SER A 17 11.04 8.29 9.58
C SER A 17 11.86 7.45 8.58
N SER A 18 12.24 8.05 7.47
CA SER A 18 13.03 7.36 6.44
C SER A 18 14.43 6.92 6.91
N LYS A 19 15.04 7.68 7.83
CA LYS A 19 16.42 7.47 8.27
C LYS A 19 16.53 7.00 9.72
N SER A 20 15.56 7.34 10.54
CA SER A 20 15.59 7.07 11.98
C SER A 20 14.19 6.76 12.52
N ASN A 21 14.16 6.04 13.62
CA ASN A 21 12.97 5.76 14.42
C ASN A 21 13.17 6.39 15.80
N TYR A 22 12.28 7.28 16.22
CA TYR A 22 12.29 7.72 17.60
C TYR A 22 11.42 6.79 18.44
N VAL A 23 11.94 6.31 19.57
CA VAL A 23 11.29 5.30 20.40
C VAL A 23 11.06 5.81 21.80
N CYS A 24 9.84 5.68 22.29
CA CYS A 24 9.46 5.85 23.67
C CYS A 24 8.88 4.55 24.21
N ALA A 25 9.52 3.95 25.22
CA ALA A 25 8.98 2.79 25.89
C ALA A 25 8.59 3.15 27.33
N LEU A 26 7.38 2.74 27.73
CA LEU A 26 6.83 3.05 29.04
C LEU A 26 5.99 1.88 29.61
N ASP A 27 5.80 1.88 30.92
CA ASP A 27 4.88 0.98 31.60
C ASP A 27 3.45 1.54 31.66
N PHE A 28 2.58 0.82 32.38
CA PHE A 28 1.19 1.25 32.57
C PHE A 28 1.09 2.59 33.34
N TYR A 29 2.02 2.89 34.22
CA TYR A 29 2.07 4.12 35.03
C TYR A 29 2.76 5.28 34.34
N LYS A 30 3.18 5.10 33.07
CA LYS A 30 3.92 6.09 32.25
C LYS A 30 5.36 6.35 32.71
N ASN A 31 5.95 5.44 33.49
CA ASN A 31 7.38 5.50 33.73
C ASN A 31 8.11 5.19 32.42
N LYS A 32 8.99 6.10 31.99
CA LYS A 32 9.71 6.00 30.72
C LYS A 32 11.03 5.27 30.95
N TYR A 33 11.24 4.19 30.21
CA TYR A 33 12.46 3.38 30.26
C TYR A 33 13.37 3.61 29.04
N ILE A 34 12.77 3.84 27.87
CA ILE A 34 13.49 4.16 26.64
C ILE A 34 12.92 5.47 26.09
N ASN A 35 13.79 6.39 25.72
CA ASN A 35 13.41 7.65 25.06
C ASN A 35 14.58 8.13 24.20
N SER A 36 14.78 7.49 23.05
CA SER A 36 15.95 7.70 22.20
C SER A 36 15.66 7.39 20.72
N SER A 37 16.55 7.85 19.85
CA SER A 37 16.48 7.62 18.40
C SER A 37 17.40 6.47 17.99
N PHE A 38 16.92 5.65 17.04
CA PHE A 38 17.65 4.53 16.45
C PHE A 38 17.63 4.68 14.92
N ALA A 39 18.66 4.21 14.22
CA ALA A 39 18.67 4.21 12.78
C ALA A 39 17.57 3.30 12.21
N ASN A 40 16.88 3.71 11.12
CA ASN A 40 15.86 2.87 10.49
C ASN A 40 16.50 1.87 9.50
N ASN A 41 17.32 0.98 10.05
CA ASN A 41 18.02 -0.09 9.33
C ASN A 41 18.23 -1.28 10.27
N GLN A 42 18.86 -2.35 9.76
CA GLN A 42 19.06 -3.57 10.54
C GLN A 42 19.89 -3.34 11.83
N PRO A 43 21.06 -2.65 11.82
CA PRO A 43 21.79 -2.37 13.05
C PRO A 43 21.00 -1.56 14.08
N GLY A 44 20.23 -0.55 13.64
CA GLY A 44 19.42 0.24 14.56
C GLY A 44 18.24 -0.55 15.15
N ALA A 45 17.66 -1.49 14.41
CA ALA A 45 16.63 -2.38 14.92
C ALA A 45 17.21 -3.37 15.96
N GLU A 46 18.41 -3.89 15.75
CA GLU A 46 19.14 -4.74 16.70
C GLU A 46 19.50 -3.98 17.98
N GLU A 47 19.95 -2.74 17.85
CA GLU A 47 20.22 -1.86 19.00
C GLU A 47 18.96 -1.60 19.83
N LEU A 48 17.82 -1.35 19.15
CA LEU A 48 16.52 -1.20 19.83
C LEU A 48 16.12 -2.48 20.57
N ALA A 49 16.24 -3.66 19.93
CA ALA A 49 15.93 -4.94 20.57
C ALA A 49 16.78 -5.17 21.82
N LYS A 50 18.08 -4.88 21.73
CA LYS A 50 18.99 -4.95 22.87
C LYS A 50 18.56 -4.04 24.01
N LYS A 51 18.18 -2.79 23.72
CA LYS A 51 17.67 -1.83 24.72
C LYS A 51 16.37 -2.30 25.38
N ILE A 52 15.45 -2.90 24.60
CA ILE A 52 14.22 -3.49 25.14
C ILE A 52 14.56 -4.65 26.08
N LEU A 53 15.48 -5.54 25.69
CA LEU A 53 15.89 -6.68 26.53
C LEU A 53 16.61 -6.24 27.83
N GLU A 54 17.45 -5.22 27.76
CA GLU A 54 18.08 -4.61 28.93
C GLU A 54 17.01 -4.09 29.91
N CYS A 55 16.03 -3.33 29.41
CA CYS A 55 14.90 -2.83 30.17
C CYS A 55 14.10 -3.96 30.84
N LEU A 56 13.77 -5.03 30.10
CA LEU A 56 12.99 -6.15 30.64
C LEU A 56 13.77 -6.99 31.63
N LYS A 57 15.10 -7.03 31.56
CA LYS A 57 15.96 -7.66 32.58
C LYS A 57 15.99 -6.86 33.87
N GLU A 58 15.99 -5.53 33.79
CA GLU A 58 15.95 -4.63 34.95
C GLU A 58 14.56 -4.60 35.61
N HIS A 59 13.51 -4.89 34.82
CA HIS A 59 12.10 -4.85 35.22
C HIS A 59 11.41 -6.19 34.95
N PRO A 60 11.69 -7.25 35.75
CA PRO A 60 11.17 -8.59 35.54
C PRO A 60 9.65 -8.71 35.71
N GLU A 61 8.99 -7.72 36.30
CA GLU A 61 7.54 -7.60 36.33
C GLU A 61 6.92 -7.39 34.97
N LEU A 62 7.70 -6.84 33.99
CA LEU A 62 7.28 -6.62 32.60
C LEU A 62 7.60 -7.87 31.76
N ASN A 63 6.59 -8.56 31.30
CA ASN A 63 6.73 -9.85 30.58
C ASN A 63 6.04 -9.90 29.22
N THR A 64 5.46 -8.79 28.80
CA THR A 64 4.75 -8.65 27.52
C THR A 64 5.18 -7.36 26.85
N ILE A 65 5.34 -7.38 25.53
CA ILE A 65 5.69 -6.20 24.74
C ILE A 65 4.50 -5.87 23.83
N ILE A 66 4.06 -4.60 23.85
CA ILE A 66 3.20 -4.02 22.83
C ILE A 66 4.00 -2.94 22.13
N ALA A 67 4.38 -3.19 20.87
CA ALA A 67 5.02 -2.21 20.02
C ALA A 67 4.00 -1.61 19.06
N ALA A 68 3.83 -0.31 19.10
CA ALA A 68 2.95 0.45 18.24
C ALA A 68 3.74 1.44 17.40
N LEU A 69 3.43 1.54 16.11
CA LEU A 69 4.10 2.45 15.18
C LEU A 69 3.10 2.97 14.15
N GLU A 70 3.35 4.17 13.64
CA GLU A 70 2.52 4.72 12.57
C GLU A 70 2.83 4.11 11.21
N SER A 71 1.80 3.96 10.38
CA SER A 71 1.94 3.51 8.99
C SER A 71 2.55 4.62 8.12
N THR A 72 3.85 4.83 8.25
CA THR A 72 4.61 5.82 7.48
C THR A 72 5.14 5.21 6.19
N SER A 73 4.25 5.08 5.18
CA SER A 73 4.59 4.52 3.87
C SER A 73 5.27 3.14 3.97
N VAL A 74 6.40 2.95 3.28
CA VAL A 74 7.20 1.72 3.30
C VAL A 74 8.19 1.66 4.48
N TYR A 75 8.47 2.80 5.10
CA TYR A 75 9.52 2.92 6.11
C TYR A 75 9.20 2.18 7.42
N SER A 76 7.92 2.06 7.76
CA SER A 76 7.45 1.32 8.93
C SER A 76 7.56 -0.20 8.80
N ILE A 77 7.71 -0.71 7.57
CA ILE A 77 7.68 -2.14 7.28
C ILE A 77 8.90 -2.86 7.87
N HIS A 78 10.08 -2.25 7.76
CA HIS A 78 11.32 -2.86 8.23
C HIS A 78 11.26 -3.12 9.74
N ILE A 79 11.00 -2.09 10.52
CA ILE A 79 10.97 -2.23 11.98
C ILE A 79 9.79 -3.11 12.47
N ALA A 80 8.63 -3.06 11.78
CA ALA A 80 7.50 -3.93 12.10
C ALA A 80 7.83 -5.41 11.87
N ASN A 81 8.46 -5.75 10.73
CA ASN A 81 8.92 -7.11 10.46
C ASN A 81 9.97 -7.56 11.48
N PHE A 82 10.98 -6.72 11.73
CA PHE A 82 12.05 -7.05 12.67
C PHE A 82 11.49 -7.37 14.06
N LEU A 83 10.72 -6.47 14.66
CA LEU A 83 10.18 -6.67 16.01
C LEU A 83 9.21 -7.86 16.10
N SER A 84 8.49 -8.18 15.03
CA SER A 84 7.56 -9.32 14.99
C SER A 84 8.23 -10.67 14.80
N SER A 85 9.49 -10.71 14.36
CA SER A 85 10.25 -11.94 14.09
C SER A 85 11.56 -12.07 14.85
N CYS A 86 11.92 -11.10 15.69
CA CYS A 86 13.14 -11.14 16.50
C CYS A 86 13.07 -12.25 17.55
N GLU A 87 13.85 -13.31 17.38
CA GLU A 87 13.84 -14.50 18.23
C GLU A 87 14.10 -14.16 19.72
N GLU A 88 14.99 -13.21 19.98
CA GLU A 88 15.33 -12.79 21.33
C GLU A 88 14.14 -12.16 22.08
N LEU A 89 13.24 -11.51 21.36
CA LEU A 89 12.02 -10.88 21.92
C LEU A 89 10.84 -11.86 22.04
N MET A 90 10.85 -13.01 21.37
CA MET A 90 9.71 -13.94 21.30
C MET A 90 9.29 -14.44 22.69
N HIS A 91 10.23 -14.56 23.63
CA HIS A 91 9.93 -14.94 25.01
C HIS A 91 8.95 -13.98 25.70
N PHE A 92 8.98 -12.69 25.31
CA PHE A 92 8.13 -11.61 25.84
C PHE A 92 6.87 -11.36 24.99
N LYS A 93 6.53 -12.27 24.06
CA LYS A 93 5.32 -12.22 23.23
C LYS A 93 5.11 -10.84 22.60
N PRO A 94 5.99 -10.39 21.68
CA PRO A 94 5.88 -9.07 21.09
C PRO A 94 4.64 -8.98 20.19
N TYR A 95 3.71 -8.10 20.57
CA TYR A 95 2.59 -7.72 19.72
C TYR A 95 2.92 -6.41 19.00
N VAL A 96 3.07 -6.46 17.70
CA VAL A 96 3.43 -5.30 16.87
C VAL A 96 2.19 -4.79 16.16
N PHE A 97 1.88 -3.51 16.29
CA PHE A 97 0.71 -2.88 15.68
C PHE A 97 1.12 -1.72 14.80
N VAL A 98 0.68 -1.73 13.53
CA VAL A 98 0.87 -0.64 12.60
C VAL A 98 -0.41 0.18 12.54
N LEU A 99 -0.36 1.37 13.12
CA LEU A 99 -1.50 2.23 13.38
C LEU A 99 -1.79 3.16 12.18
N ASN A 100 -3.04 3.56 12.06
CA ASN A 100 -3.40 4.64 11.15
C ASN A 100 -2.95 5.99 11.76
N PRO A 101 -2.16 6.82 11.05
CA PRO A 101 -1.70 8.12 11.56
C PRO A 101 -2.81 9.07 11.98
N LYS A 102 -4.03 8.92 11.42
CA LYS A 102 -5.18 9.72 11.84
C LYS A 102 -5.61 9.44 13.29
N CYS A 103 -5.47 8.18 13.74
CA CYS A 103 -5.86 7.79 15.08
C CYS A 103 -4.93 8.43 16.13
N THR A 104 -3.62 8.32 15.93
CA THR A 104 -2.61 8.90 16.82
C THR A 104 -2.63 10.42 16.80
N ALA A 105 -2.80 11.05 15.61
CA ALA A 105 -2.96 12.49 15.48
C ALA A 105 -4.23 13.01 16.21
N ASN A 106 -5.34 12.30 16.17
CA ASN A 106 -6.54 12.67 16.90
C ASN A 106 -6.36 12.48 18.41
N TYR A 107 -5.71 11.39 18.82
CA TYR A 107 -5.39 11.15 20.23
C TYR A 107 -4.46 12.23 20.79
N LYS A 108 -3.47 12.68 20.01
CA LYS A 108 -2.57 13.79 20.39
C LYS A 108 -3.33 15.08 20.71
N LYS A 109 -4.45 15.36 20.04
CA LYS A 109 -5.28 16.54 20.31
C LYS A 109 -5.91 16.53 21.71
N SER A 110 -6.04 15.39 22.37
CA SER A 110 -6.51 15.31 23.75
C SER A 110 -5.50 15.86 24.77
N TYR A 111 -4.25 16.03 24.37
CA TYR A 111 -3.23 16.65 25.19
C TYR A 111 -3.13 18.13 24.91
N ILE A 112 -3.41 18.95 25.92
CA ILE A 112 -3.31 20.40 25.81
C ILE A 112 -1.84 20.83 25.80
N GLY A 113 -1.43 21.60 24.81
CA GLY A 113 -0.10 22.24 24.80
C GLY A 113 1.08 21.35 24.34
N LEU A 114 0.86 20.13 23.86
CA LEU A 114 1.94 19.32 23.28
C LEU A 114 2.37 19.89 21.93
N GLY A 115 3.65 20.25 21.85
CA GLY A 115 4.31 20.64 20.61
C GLY A 115 4.44 19.50 19.60
N LYS A 116 5.10 19.77 18.48
CA LYS A 116 5.47 18.76 17.49
C LYS A 116 6.96 18.46 17.62
N SER A 117 7.31 17.24 18.04
CA SER A 117 8.68 16.71 18.04
C SER A 117 8.62 15.19 18.10
N ASP A 118 9.61 14.53 17.54
CA ASP A 118 9.69 13.07 17.46
C ASP A 118 9.56 12.38 18.85
N PRO A 119 10.19 12.89 19.94
CA PRO A 119 9.99 12.36 21.30
C PRO A 119 8.53 12.43 21.78
N ILE A 120 7.82 13.49 21.43
CA ILE A 120 6.42 13.66 21.80
C ILE A 120 5.55 12.73 20.98
N ASP A 121 5.81 12.59 19.68
CA ASP A 121 5.03 11.75 18.79
C ASP A 121 5.22 10.26 19.18
N ALA A 122 6.44 9.82 19.46
CA ALA A 122 6.70 8.48 19.99
C ALA A 122 6.01 8.21 21.34
N PHE A 123 6.02 9.19 22.27
CA PHE A 123 5.28 9.09 23.51
C PHE A 123 3.78 8.96 23.31
N VAL A 124 3.19 9.77 22.43
CA VAL A 124 1.75 9.71 22.12
C VAL A 124 1.36 8.35 21.55
N ILE A 125 2.19 7.77 20.68
CA ILE A 125 1.98 6.43 20.12
C ILE A 125 2.02 5.36 21.22
N ALA A 126 3.01 5.43 22.13
CA ALA A 126 3.10 4.51 23.26
C ALA A 126 1.90 4.62 24.19
N ASP A 127 1.49 5.84 24.50
CA ASP A 127 0.36 6.10 25.40
C ASP A 127 -0.99 5.74 24.77
N TYR A 128 -1.14 5.89 23.45
CA TYR A 128 -2.28 5.38 22.69
C TYR A 128 -2.45 3.86 22.85
N ALA A 129 -1.33 3.14 22.75
CA ALA A 129 -1.30 1.69 22.95
C ALA A 129 -1.62 1.32 24.40
N ARG A 130 -1.01 2.02 25.38
CA ARG A 130 -1.24 1.82 26.80
C ARG A 130 -2.69 2.06 27.22
N ALA A 131 -3.33 3.06 26.62
CA ALA A 131 -4.74 3.40 26.90
C ALA A 131 -5.74 2.38 26.30
N GLY A 132 -5.25 1.35 25.57
CA GLY A 132 -6.10 0.30 25.01
C GLY A 132 -6.87 0.72 23.75
N ASN A 133 -6.46 1.80 23.09
CA ASN A 133 -7.15 2.34 21.91
C ASN A 133 -6.83 1.61 20.60
N ILE A 134 -6.04 0.51 20.65
CA ILE A 134 -5.67 -0.27 19.47
C ILE A 134 -6.84 -1.16 19.05
N GLU A 135 -7.44 -0.86 17.90
CA GLU A 135 -8.53 -1.63 17.30
C GLU A 135 -8.05 -2.51 16.13
N THR A 136 -6.79 -2.35 15.71
CA THR A 136 -6.24 -3.10 14.59
C THR A 136 -5.68 -4.44 15.03
N GLU A 137 -5.65 -5.40 14.09
CA GLU A 137 -4.98 -6.68 14.30
C GLU A 137 -3.45 -6.51 14.36
N PRO A 138 -2.74 -7.38 15.11
CA PRO A 138 -1.29 -7.39 15.11
C PRO A 138 -0.71 -7.58 13.71
N TRP A 139 0.49 -7.11 13.50
CA TRP A 139 1.24 -7.24 12.25
C TRP A 139 1.39 -8.73 11.86
N ARG A 140 0.93 -9.07 10.66
CA ARG A 140 0.87 -10.46 10.17
C ARG A 140 2.09 -10.88 9.35
N GLY A 141 3.11 -10.01 9.26
CA GLY A 141 4.36 -10.31 8.56
C GLY A 141 4.34 -10.02 7.06
N SER A 142 5.43 -10.40 6.41
CA SER A 142 5.75 -10.04 5.02
C SER A 142 4.82 -10.65 3.96
N GLN A 143 4.24 -11.82 4.20
CA GLN A 143 3.36 -12.49 3.24
C GLN A 143 2.08 -11.69 2.97
N PHE A 144 1.41 -11.20 4.02
CA PHE A 144 0.23 -10.35 3.87
C PHE A 144 0.56 -8.98 3.26
N LEU A 145 1.76 -8.48 3.53
CA LEU A 145 2.25 -7.27 2.89
C LEU A 145 2.43 -7.48 1.38
N ALA A 146 3.05 -8.58 0.96
CA ALA A 146 3.24 -8.92 -0.44
C ALA A 146 1.89 -9.00 -1.18
N LEU A 147 0.91 -9.70 -0.61
CA LEU A 147 -0.44 -9.78 -1.15
C LEU A 147 -1.10 -8.39 -1.27
N LYS A 148 -1.02 -7.57 -0.23
CA LYS A 148 -1.53 -6.19 -0.22
C LYS A 148 -0.88 -5.33 -1.31
N ARG A 149 0.43 -5.46 -1.52
CA ARG A 149 1.16 -4.72 -2.57
C ARG A 149 0.77 -5.18 -3.97
N LEU A 150 0.65 -6.49 -4.20
CA LEU A 150 0.23 -7.05 -5.48
C LEU A 150 -1.19 -6.62 -5.85
N THR A 151 -2.14 -6.68 -4.91
CA THR A 151 -3.52 -6.26 -5.16
C THR A 151 -3.62 -4.76 -5.47
N ARG A 152 -2.86 -3.91 -4.76
CA ARG A 152 -2.80 -2.48 -5.05
C ARG A 152 -2.13 -2.18 -6.39
N HIS A 153 -1.08 -2.92 -6.74
CA HIS A 153 -0.44 -2.76 -8.04
C HIS A 153 -1.38 -3.17 -9.18
N ARG A 154 -2.11 -4.28 -9.02
CA ARG A 154 -3.16 -4.67 -9.97
C ARG A 154 -4.20 -3.56 -10.16
N LEU A 155 -4.69 -2.98 -9.05
CA LEU A 155 -5.65 -1.86 -9.13
C LEU A 155 -5.06 -0.68 -9.91
N HIS A 156 -3.84 -0.28 -9.61
CA HIS A 156 -3.14 0.79 -10.33
C HIS A 156 -3.04 0.50 -11.84
N LEU A 157 -2.68 -0.73 -12.24
CA LEU A 157 -2.62 -1.10 -13.66
C LEU A 157 -4.00 -1.02 -14.33
N VAL A 158 -5.06 -1.43 -13.65
CA VAL A 158 -6.43 -1.33 -14.18
C VAL A 158 -6.84 0.14 -14.34
N GLU A 159 -6.52 1.00 -13.40
CA GLU A 159 -6.79 2.44 -13.48
C GLU A 159 -6.00 3.11 -14.64
N CYS A 160 -4.73 2.74 -14.82
CA CYS A 160 -3.93 3.20 -15.96
C CYS A 160 -4.55 2.74 -17.29
N MET A 161 -4.89 1.46 -17.39
CA MET A 161 -5.53 0.91 -18.59
C MET A 161 -6.85 1.61 -18.91
N THR A 162 -7.68 1.89 -17.90
CA THR A 162 -8.94 2.61 -18.09
C THR A 162 -8.70 4.03 -18.61
N ARG A 163 -7.69 4.70 -18.09
CA ARG A 163 -7.30 6.05 -18.54
C ARG A 163 -6.86 6.04 -20.00
N GLU A 164 -5.97 5.12 -20.37
CA GLU A 164 -5.49 5.00 -21.75
C GLU A 164 -6.64 4.67 -22.72
N LYS A 165 -7.55 3.78 -22.31
CA LYS A 165 -8.76 3.49 -23.10
C LYS A 165 -9.63 4.74 -23.31
N THR A 166 -9.79 5.57 -22.29
CA THR A 166 -10.55 6.82 -22.41
C THR A 166 -9.88 7.81 -23.38
N TYR A 167 -8.55 7.92 -23.31
CA TYR A 167 -7.80 8.76 -24.27
C TYR A 167 -7.93 8.25 -25.71
N LEU A 168 -7.83 6.93 -25.90
CA LEU A 168 -8.03 6.34 -27.22
C LEU A 168 -9.41 6.66 -27.79
N VAL A 169 -10.47 6.45 -26.99
CA VAL A 169 -11.86 6.75 -27.41
C VAL A 169 -12.03 8.24 -27.75
N SER A 170 -11.42 9.13 -26.99
CA SER A 170 -11.47 10.58 -27.26
C SER A 170 -10.77 10.93 -28.59
N ASN A 171 -9.63 10.31 -28.88
CA ASN A 171 -8.92 10.51 -30.15
C ASN A 171 -9.67 9.89 -31.31
N LEU A 172 -10.29 8.72 -31.13
CA LEU A 172 -11.13 8.09 -32.14
C LEU A 172 -12.34 8.95 -32.49
N TYR A 173 -12.94 9.60 -31.51
CA TYR A 173 -14.06 10.52 -31.78
C TYR A 173 -13.66 11.67 -32.69
N LEU A 174 -12.45 12.20 -32.57
CA LEU A 174 -11.94 13.26 -33.45
C LEU A 174 -11.72 12.77 -34.89
N LYS A 175 -11.50 11.48 -35.07
CA LYS A 175 -11.16 10.84 -36.33
C LYS A 175 -12.39 10.18 -36.97
N PHE A 176 -13.19 9.51 -36.18
CA PHE A 176 -14.37 8.74 -36.57
C PHE A 176 -15.51 9.03 -35.58
N SER A 177 -16.09 10.23 -35.67
CA SER A 177 -17.11 10.70 -34.71
C SER A 177 -18.36 9.82 -34.66
N GLU A 178 -18.73 9.22 -35.77
CA GLU A 178 -19.94 8.41 -35.93
C GLU A 178 -19.77 6.98 -35.38
N LEU A 179 -18.53 6.50 -35.26
CA LEU A 179 -18.25 5.14 -34.80
C LEU A 179 -18.90 4.80 -33.47
N GLN A 180 -19.03 5.77 -32.57
CA GLN A 180 -19.67 5.59 -31.27
C GLN A 180 -21.20 5.61 -31.30
N MET A 181 -21.79 6.02 -32.41
CA MET A 181 -23.23 6.10 -32.58
C MET A 181 -23.82 4.84 -33.26
N LEU A 182 -22.94 3.97 -33.77
CA LEU A 182 -23.34 2.72 -34.40
C LEU A 182 -23.63 1.66 -33.33
N GLU A 183 -24.77 1.00 -33.45
CA GLU A 183 -25.24 -0.01 -32.50
C GLU A 183 -25.63 -1.31 -33.22
N GLY A 184 -25.55 -2.43 -32.50
CA GLY A 184 -25.97 -3.74 -33.01
C GLY A 184 -25.16 -4.20 -34.23
N ASP A 185 -25.85 -4.57 -35.28
CA ASP A 185 -25.26 -5.12 -36.52
C ASP A 185 -24.53 -4.05 -37.37
N ASP A 186 -24.74 -2.77 -37.08
CA ASP A 186 -24.06 -1.66 -37.76
C ASP A 186 -22.66 -1.39 -37.15
N GLN A 187 -22.31 -2.00 -36.02
CA GLN A 187 -20.99 -1.85 -35.43
C GLN A 187 -19.94 -2.61 -36.24
N PRO A 188 -18.93 -1.93 -36.81
CA PRO A 188 -17.91 -2.59 -37.63
C PRO A 188 -16.94 -3.44 -36.80
N PHE A 189 -16.88 -3.19 -35.50
CA PHE A 189 -15.94 -3.88 -34.56
C PHE A 189 -16.65 -4.35 -33.30
N CYS A 190 -16.53 -5.63 -32.99
CA CYS A 190 -16.98 -6.16 -31.69
C CYS A 190 -16.14 -5.63 -30.49
N ASP A 191 -14.87 -5.30 -30.74
CA ASP A 191 -13.96 -4.71 -29.76
C ASP A 191 -13.01 -3.73 -30.44
N ILE A 192 -13.16 -2.44 -30.17
CA ILE A 192 -12.31 -1.37 -30.73
C ILE A 192 -10.86 -1.47 -30.25
N TYR A 193 -10.58 -2.20 -29.18
CA TYR A 193 -9.24 -2.45 -28.67
C TYR A 193 -8.61 -3.72 -29.23
N GLY A 194 -9.34 -4.47 -30.06
CA GLY A 194 -8.86 -5.67 -30.74
C GLY A 194 -7.72 -5.37 -31.71
N ALA A 195 -6.89 -6.37 -32.00
CA ALA A 195 -5.72 -6.18 -32.87
C ALA A 195 -6.10 -5.69 -34.27
N THR A 196 -7.16 -6.26 -34.87
CA THR A 196 -7.64 -5.89 -36.18
C THR A 196 -8.24 -4.48 -36.19
N SER A 197 -9.12 -4.19 -35.23
CA SER A 197 -9.76 -2.87 -35.08
C SER A 197 -8.71 -1.78 -34.88
N SER A 198 -7.74 -2.01 -33.96
CA SER A 198 -6.64 -1.08 -33.73
C SER A 198 -5.80 -0.85 -34.96
N SER A 199 -5.58 -1.88 -35.81
CA SER A 199 -4.82 -1.73 -37.06
C SER A 199 -5.58 -0.88 -38.09
N VAL A 200 -6.87 -1.13 -38.27
CA VAL A 200 -7.72 -0.31 -39.14
C VAL A 200 -7.75 1.15 -38.70
N LEU A 201 -8.05 1.36 -37.41
CA LEU A 201 -8.18 2.70 -36.82
C LEU A 201 -6.82 3.44 -36.73
N THR A 202 -5.70 2.77 -36.92
CA THR A 202 -4.37 3.39 -36.97
C THR A 202 -3.96 3.71 -38.42
N GLU A 203 -4.20 2.81 -39.33
CA GLU A 203 -3.79 2.92 -40.73
C GLU A 203 -4.61 3.99 -41.46
N TYR A 204 -5.94 3.93 -41.36
CA TYR A 204 -6.82 4.89 -42.00
C TYR A 204 -7.05 6.13 -41.16
N LEU A 205 -6.90 7.31 -41.74
CA LEU A 205 -7.02 8.59 -41.03
C LEU A 205 -8.45 9.16 -41.02
N SER A 206 -9.30 8.70 -41.94
CA SER A 206 -10.70 9.11 -42.02
C SER A 206 -11.58 8.00 -42.61
N PRO A 207 -12.93 8.09 -42.49
CA PRO A 207 -13.86 7.20 -43.20
C PRO A 207 -13.70 7.24 -44.71
N GLU A 208 -13.40 8.42 -45.27
CA GLU A 208 -13.21 8.60 -46.70
C GLU A 208 -12.04 7.78 -47.24
N GLU A 209 -10.93 7.70 -46.47
CA GLU A 209 -9.78 6.87 -46.87
C GLU A 209 -10.13 5.38 -46.95
N ILE A 210 -11.04 4.92 -46.09
CA ILE A 210 -11.53 3.54 -46.16
C ILE A 210 -12.38 3.32 -47.40
N ILE A 211 -13.26 4.28 -47.71
CA ILE A 211 -14.16 4.23 -48.88
C ILE A 211 -13.36 4.29 -50.19
N ASP A 212 -12.31 5.10 -50.23
CA ASP A 212 -11.45 5.28 -51.41
C ASP A 212 -10.48 4.09 -51.62
N SER A 213 -10.31 3.22 -50.64
CA SER A 213 -9.51 2.00 -50.77
C SER A 213 -10.18 0.99 -51.67
N SER A 214 -9.40 0.22 -52.44
CA SER A 214 -9.98 -0.89 -53.20
C SER A 214 -10.45 -2.00 -52.23
N GLU A 215 -11.55 -2.65 -52.60
CA GLU A 215 -12.11 -3.75 -51.80
C GLU A 215 -11.05 -4.89 -51.60
N GLU A 216 -10.28 -5.19 -52.66
CA GLU A 216 -9.23 -6.21 -52.64
C GLU A 216 -8.11 -5.87 -51.63
N ASP A 217 -7.67 -4.61 -51.57
CA ASP A 217 -6.65 -4.13 -50.65
C ASP A 217 -7.16 -4.17 -49.23
N LEU A 218 -8.41 -3.73 -49.00
CA LEU A 218 -9.00 -3.77 -47.64
C LEU A 218 -9.17 -5.21 -47.13
N ILE A 219 -9.64 -6.13 -47.99
CA ILE A 219 -9.76 -7.56 -47.65
C ILE A 219 -8.40 -8.14 -47.28
N SER A 220 -7.36 -7.89 -48.11
CA SER A 220 -6.01 -8.35 -47.89
C SER A 220 -5.45 -7.82 -46.57
N PHE A 221 -5.66 -6.54 -46.30
CA PHE A 221 -5.26 -5.89 -45.05
C PHE A 221 -5.95 -6.53 -43.82
N LEU A 222 -7.28 -6.70 -43.87
CA LEU A 222 -8.04 -7.31 -42.78
C LEU A 222 -7.63 -8.77 -42.55
N ALA A 223 -7.40 -9.55 -43.59
CA ALA A 223 -6.94 -10.94 -43.50
C ALA A 223 -5.56 -11.00 -42.79
N GLU A 224 -4.62 -10.16 -43.22
CA GLU A 224 -3.29 -10.08 -42.58
C GLU A 224 -3.39 -9.72 -41.11
N LYS A 225 -4.09 -8.61 -40.76
CA LYS A 225 -4.15 -8.12 -39.38
C LYS A 225 -4.99 -9.00 -38.46
N SER A 226 -5.95 -9.75 -38.98
CA SER A 226 -6.71 -10.75 -38.25
C SER A 226 -5.97 -12.07 -38.07
N ARG A 227 -4.78 -12.23 -38.65
CA ARG A 227 -4.03 -13.50 -38.69
C ARG A 227 -4.86 -14.63 -39.34
N ASN A 228 -5.55 -14.30 -40.40
CA ASN A 228 -6.45 -15.22 -41.13
C ASN A 228 -7.59 -15.80 -40.28
N ARG A 229 -8.02 -15.11 -39.25
CA ARG A 229 -9.19 -15.51 -38.43
C ARG A 229 -10.52 -15.13 -39.10
N ILE A 230 -10.52 -14.11 -39.92
CA ILE A 230 -11.67 -13.73 -40.76
C ILE A 230 -11.60 -14.62 -41.99
N LYS A 231 -12.46 -15.65 -42.05
CA LYS A 231 -12.40 -16.71 -43.08
C LYS A 231 -13.35 -16.48 -44.25
N ASP A 232 -14.43 -15.75 -44.07
CA ASP A 232 -15.43 -15.43 -45.10
C ASP A 232 -15.56 -13.92 -45.21
N ILE A 233 -14.84 -13.36 -46.20
CA ILE A 233 -15.01 -12.01 -46.66
C ILE A 233 -15.60 -12.16 -48.07
N SER A 234 -16.88 -12.56 -48.14
CA SER A 234 -17.64 -12.62 -49.39
C SER A 234 -18.91 -11.79 -49.27
#